data_81a2ca6856db38146724c7ce0cace7c3
#
_entry.id   81a2ca6856db38146724c7ce0cace7c3
#
_cell.length_a   1.000
_cell.length_b   1.000
_cell.length_c   1.000
_cell.angle_alpha   90.00
_cell.angle_beta   90.00
_cell.angle_gamma   90.00
#
_symmetry.space_group_name_H-M   'P 1'
#
loop_
_entity.id
_entity.type
_entity.pdbx_description
1 polymer ?
#
loop_
_entity_poly.entity_id
_entity_poly.type
_entity_poly.pdbx_seq_one_letter_code
_entity_poly.pdbx_strand_id
1 'polypeptide(L)'
;MKAIVEIKGGFGNQICQYSFANHLKTQGYRVTVNINKSNAQRFPLSSNYFGFQESSKFEVGLYKFFYYVSQKNVFNNSINKLIKKVFTKVYNLESFSSKKKRYFNHFDGYWQNVDFIKNHEDYLIESLMNVKVIKDNMKHKIQPGKTLVHVRRDDYLGVGEELNIKFYEEAIRCCKKRIKDFSFEVFTDDIAWVSEQGIFNQATV
;
A
#
# COMPACT_ATOMS: atom_id res chain seq x y z
N MET A 1 -13.51 -19.85 4.01
CA MET A 1 -12.03 -19.86 4.00
C MET A 1 -11.54 -18.72 4.86
N LYS A 2 -10.41 -18.88 5.56
CA LYS A 2 -9.81 -17.83 6.39
C LYS A 2 -8.61 -17.24 5.65
N ALA A 3 -8.44 -15.90 5.76
CA ALA A 3 -7.34 -15.16 5.17
C ALA A 3 -6.70 -14.23 6.20
N ILE A 4 -5.37 -14.21 6.24
CA ILE A 4 -4.59 -13.21 6.93
C ILE A 4 -3.86 -12.39 5.85
N VAL A 5 -4.04 -11.06 5.86
CA VAL A 5 -3.35 -10.15 4.93
C VAL A 5 -2.32 -9.34 5.72
N GLU A 6 -1.06 -9.39 5.28
CA GLU A 6 0.01 -8.55 5.86
C GLU A 6 -0.15 -7.11 5.40
N ILE A 7 -0.14 -6.18 6.36
CA ILE A 7 -0.15 -4.74 6.12
C ILE A 7 1.24 -4.19 6.47
N LYS A 8 1.93 -3.65 5.46
CA LYS A 8 3.33 -3.22 5.58
C LYS A 8 3.69 -2.16 4.54
N GLY A 9 4.84 -1.50 4.74
CA GLY A 9 5.36 -0.49 3.83
C GLY A 9 4.68 0.87 3.96
N GLY A 10 4.91 1.73 2.98
CA GLY A 10 4.39 3.10 2.96
C GLY A 10 2.87 3.18 2.79
N PHE A 11 2.33 4.38 2.94
CA PHE A 11 0.89 4.68 2.90
C PHE A 11 0.18 4.08 1.67
N GLY A 12 0.72 4.30 0.45
CA GLY A 12 0.13 3.75 -0.78
C GLY A 12 0.09 2.23 -0.82
N ASN A 13 1.14 1.56 -0.30
CA ASN A 13 1.18 0.10 -0.19
C ASN A 13 0.09 -0.41 0.75
N GLN A 14 -0.12 0.26 1.88
CA GLN A 14 -1.15 -0.11 2.84
C GLN A 14 -2.55 0.03 2.22
N ILE A 15 -2.82 1.08 1.44
CA ILE A 15 -4.09 1.25 0.70
C ILE A 15 -4.33 0.06 -0.24
N CYS A 16 -3.33 -0.32 -1.04
CA CYS A 16 -3.44 -1.48 -1.94
C CYS A 16 -3.72 -2.77 -1.17
N GLN A 17 -3.09 -2.96 -0.02
CA GLN A 17 -3.28 -4.15 0.83
C GLN A 17 -4.67 -4.18 1.47
N TYR A 18 -5.20 -3.06 1.95
CA TYR A 18 -6.58 -2.98 2.46
C TYR A 18 -7.61 -3.17 1.34
N SER A 19 -7.38 -2.62 0.15
CA SER A 19 -8.22 -2.86 -1.02
C SER A 19 -8.27 -4.34 -1.37
N PHE A 20 -7.12 -5.01 -1.39
CA PHE A 20 -7.04 -6.45 -1.60
C PHE A 20 -7.73 -7.26 -0.48
N ALA A 21 -7.57 -6.86 0.77
CA ALA A 21 -8.26 -7.48 1.90
C ALA A 21 -9.79 -7.38 1.74
N ASN A 22 -10.30 -6.22 1.29
CA ASN A 22 -11.71 -6.04 1.01
C ASN A 22 -12.16 -6.90 -0.19
N HIS A 23 -11.35 -6.99 -1.24
CA HIS A 23 -11.60 -7.89 -2.36
C HIS A 23 -11.75 -9.36 -1.88
N LEU A 24 -10.87 -9.84 -1.03
CA LEU A 24 -11.00 -11.19 -0.45
C LEU A 24 -12.29 -11.36 0.36
N LYS A 25 -12.69 -10.33 1.10
CA LYS A 25 -13.94 -10.33 1.87
C LYS A 25 -15.15 -10.48 0.95
N THR A 26 -15.19 -9.78 -0.20
CA THR A 26 -16.26 -9.93 -1.21
C THR A 26 -16.25 -11.30 -1.88
N GLN A 27 -15.10 -11.98 -1.90
CA GLN A 27 -14.97 -13.36 -2.36
C GLN A 27 -15.34 -14.41 -1.30
N GLY A 28 -15.92 -13.99 -0.17
CA GLY A 28 -16.39 -14.88 0.89
C GLY A 28 -15.29 -15.39 1.85
N TYR A 29 -14.13 -14.74 1.90
CA TYR A 29 -13.13 -15.03 2.93
C TYR A 29 -13.47 -14.34 4.25
N ARG A 30 -13.27 -15.04 5.37
CA ARG A 30 -13.12 -14.40 6.67
C ARG A 30 -11.71 -13.80 6.76
N VAL A 31 -11.61 -12.49 6.63
CA VAL A 31 -10.32 -11.78 6.55
C VAL A 31 -9.97 -11.15 7.89
N THR A 32 -8.74 -11.34 8.31
CA THR A 32 -8.07 -10.56 9.37
C THR A 32 -6.78 -9.99 8.80
N VAL A 33 -6.26 -8.93 9.40
CA VAL A 33 -5.01 -8.29 8.96
C VAL A 33 -3.93 -8.41 10.02
N ASN A 34 -2.68 -8.50 9.58
CA ASN A 34 -1.51 -8.46 10.47
C ASN A 34 -0.70 -7.22 10.15
N ILE A 35 -0.71 -6.23 11.06
CA ILE A 35 0.03 -4.98 10.88
C ILE A 35 1.47 -5.21 11.34
N ASN A 36 2.39 -5.21 10.39
CA ASN A 36 3.82 -5.32 10.69
C ASN A 36 4.40 -3.96 11.05
N LYS A 37 4.39 -3.65 12.35
CA LYS A 37 4.83 -2.36 12.89
C LYS A 37 6.30 -2.05 12.64
N SER A 38 7.16 -3.04 12.46
CA SER A 38 8.59 -2.85 12.16
C SER A 38 8.84 -2.34 10.73
N ASN A 39 7.91 -2.64 9.83
CA ASN A 39 7.93 -2.22 8.43
C ASN A 39 6.78 -1.23 8.10
N ALA A 40 5.98 -0.84 9.09
CA ALA A 40 4.98 0.21 8.96
C ALA A 40 5.68 1.54 9.16
N GLN A 41 6.06 2.15 8.07
CA GLN A 41 6.70 3.46 8.06
C GLN A 41 5.73 4.55 8.52
N ARG A 42 6.24 5.71 8.82
CA ARG A 42 5.71 7.01 9.26
C ARG A 42 4.22 7.15 9.58
N PHE A 43 3.30 6.43 8.88
CA PHE A 43 1.85 6.50 9.09
C PHE A 43 1.22 5.10 8.98
N PRO A 44 1.25 4.30 10.07
CA PRO A 44 0.51 3.04 10.07
C PRO A 44 -0.99 3.33 10.03
N LEU A 45 -1.67 2.88 8.98
CA LEU A 45 -3.12 2.94 8.91
C LEU A 45 -3.71 1.87 9.82
N SER A 46 -4.51 2.30 10.81
CA SER A 46 -5.19 1.37 11.71
C SER A 46 -6.22 0.53 10.96
N SER A 47 -6.25 -0.77 11.23
CA SER A 47 -7.22 -1.72 10.68
C SER A 47 -8.67 -1.32 10.96
N ASN A 48 -8.91 -0.62 12.06
CA ASN A 48 -10.25 -0.19 12.47
C ASN A 48 -10.88 0.78 11.46
N TYR A 49 -10.08 1.65 10.82
CA TYR A 49 -10.58 2.57 9.80
C TYR A 49 -11.11 1.81 8.57
N PHE A 50 -10.57 0.63 8.32
CA PHE A 50 -10.92 -0.22 7.19
C PHE A 50 -11.85 -1.38 7.57
N GLY A 51 -12.38 -1.40 8.79
CA GLY A 51 -13.33 -2.41 9.25
C GLY A 51 -12.75 -3.83 9.32
N PHE A 52 -11.45 -3.96 9.59
CA PHE A 52 -10.79 -5.25 9.79
C PHE A 52 -10.34 -5.44 11.23
N GLN A 53 -10.44 -6.70 11.70
CA GLN A 53 -9.82 -7.13 12.93
C GLN A 53 -8.35 -7.47 12.71
N GLU A 54 -7.49 -7.11 13.64
CA GLU A 54 -6.12 -7.59 13.65
C GLU A 54 -6.05 -9.06 14.03
N SER A 55 -5.21 -9.81 13.33
CA SER A 55 -4.89 -11.19 13.68
C SER A 55 -4.14 -11.22 15.01
N SER A 56 -4.50 -12.17 15.88
CA SER A 56 -3.72 -12.38 17.10
C SER A 56 -2.30 -12.83 16.79
N LYS A 57 -1.33 -12.52 17.66
CA LYS A 57 0.04 -13.01 17.55
C LYS A 57 0.10 -14.54 17.51
N PHE A 58 -0.81 -15.20 18.23
CA PHE A 58 -0.93 -16.64 18.23
C PHE A 58 -1.36 -17.19 16.86
N GLU A 59 -2.37 -16.60 16.24
CA GLU A 59 -2.82 -17.00 14.89
C GLU A 59 -1.72 -16.85 13.85
N VAL A 60 -1.02 -15.73 13.85
CA VAL A 60 0.10 -15.47 12.95
C VAL A 60 1.25 -16.45 13.22
N GLY A 61 1.58 -16.69 14.48
CA GLY A 61 2.61 -17.64 14.90
C GLY A 61 2.28 -19.08 14.49
N LEU A 62 1.05 -19.51 14.74
CA LEU A 62 0.56 -20.83 14.35
C LEU A 62 0.62 -21.03 12.83
N TYR A 63 0.21 -20.02 12.08
CA TYR A 63 0.30 -20.04 10.62
C TYR A 63 1.75 -20.17 10.15
N LYS A 64 2.66 -19.33 10.67
CA LYS A 64 4.09 -19.37 10.32
C LYS A 64 4.72 -20.73 10.63
N PHE A 65 4.36 -21.32 11.78
CA PHE A 65 4.81 -22.65 12.18
C PHE A 65 4.37 -23.72 11.17
N PHE A 66 3.08 -23.81 10.86
CA PHE A 66 2.58 -24.81 9.92
C PHE A 66 3.12 -24.61 8.51
N TYR A 67 3.29 -23.35 8.08
CA TYR A 67 3.92 -23.06 6.82
C TYR A 67 5.38 -23.53 6.79
N TYR A 68 6.17 -23.21 7.82
CA TYR A 68 7.55 -23.69 7.96
C TYR A 68 7.64 -25.22 7.93
N VAL A 69 6.83 -25.89 8.71
CA VAL A 69 6.75 -27.36 8.77
C VAL A 69 6.43 -27.94 7.38
N SER A 70 5.51 -27.33 6.65
CA SER A 70 5.15 -27.77 5.30
C SER A 70 6.29 -27.66 4.28
N GLN A 71 7.19 -26.69 4.46
CA GLN A 71 8.35 -26.49 3.57
C GLN A 71 9.50 -27.46 3.90
N LYS A 72 9.72 -27.71 5.18
CA LYS A 72 10.85 -28.52 5.67
C LYS A 72 10.55 -30.03 5.71
N ASN A 73 9.31 -30.44 5.40
CA ASN A 73 8.86 -31.84 5.50
C ASN A 73 9.20 -32.48 6.88
N VAL A 74 8.98 -31.72 7.95
CA VAL A 74 9.34 -32.10 9.34
C VAL A 74 8.61 -33.37 9.81
N PHE A 75 7.38 -33.57 9.34
CA PHE A 75 6.59 -34.76 9.66
C PHE A 75 6.64 -35.80 8.54
N ASN A 76 5.99 -36.93 8.76
CA ASN A 76 5.84 -37.93 7.71
C ASN A 76 5.08 -37.38 6.50
N ASN A 77 5.23 -38.05 5.35
CA ASN A 77 4.67 -37.61 4.09
C ASN A 77 3.15 -37.36 4.11
N SER A 78 2.40 -38.16 4.88
CA SER A 78 0.94 -38.02 4.96
C SER A 78 0.53 -36.75 5.70
N ILE A 79 1.17 -36.46 6.83
CA ILE A 79 0.92 -35.25 7.63
C ILE A 79 1.34 -34.00 6.85
N ASN A 80 2.53 -33.98 6.24
CA ASN A 80 2.98 -32.87 5.42
C ASN A 80 2.03 -32.60 4.24
N LYS A 81 1.53 -33.65 3.59
CA LYS A 81 0.54 -33.55 2.52
C LYS A 81 -0.78 -32.94 3.00
N LEU A 82 -1.23 -33.29 4.21
CA LEU A 82 -2.41 -32.71 4.83
C LEU A 82 -2.20 -31.23 5.15
N ILE A 83 -1.08 -30.86 5.78
CA ILE A 83 -0.75 -29.46 6.09
C ILE A 83 -0.71 -28.62 4.81
N LYS A 84 -0.07 -29.11 3.75
CA LYS A 84 -0.03 -28.45 2.44
C LYS A 84 -1.42 -28.29 1.79
N LYS A 85 -2.39 -29.14 2.12
CA LYS A 85 -3.78 -29.00 1.67
C LYS A 85 -4.54 -27.93 2.44
N VAL A 86 -4.20 -27.68 3.68
CA VAL A 86 -4.92 -26.77 4.59
C VAL A 86 -4.35 -25.37 4.56
N PHE A 87 -3.02 -25.23 4.48
CA PHE A 87 -2.32 -23.93 4.56
C PHE A 87 -1.70 -23.55 3.22
N THR A 88 -1.78 -22.27 2.88
CA THR A 88 -1.04 -21.69 1.75
C THR A 88 -0.51 -20.29 2.07
N LYS A 89 0.63 -19.95 1.50
CA LYS A 89 1.18 -18.60 1.51
C LYS A 89 1.26 -18.07 0.09
N VAL A 90 0.80 -16.85 -0.10
CA VAL A 90 0.68 -16.18 -1.39
C VAL A 90 1.41 -14.86 -1.32
N TYR A 91 2.30 -14.59 -2.25
CA TYR A 91 3.20 -13.42 -2.22
C TYR A 91 2.87 -12.35 -3.26
N ASN A 92 2.22 -12.72 -4.36
CA ASN A 92 1.91 -11.83 -5.47
C ASN A 92 0.65 -12.27 -6.21
N LEU A 93 0.20 -11.46 -7.17
CA LEU A 93 -0.99 -11.71 -7.97
C LEU A 93 -0.89 -12.98 -8.81
N GLU A 94 0.28 -13.24 -9.39
CA GLU A 94 0.53 -14.45 -10.19
C GLU A 94 0.37 -15.71 -9.33
N SER A 95 0.96 -15.71 -8.14
CA SER A 95 0.80 -16.82 -7.20
C SER A 95 -0.61 -16.92 -6.61
N PHE A 96 -1.38 -15.81 -6.59
CA PHE A 96 -2.78 -15.80 -6.19
C PHE A 96 -3.68 -16.50 -7.21
N SER A 97 -3.50 -16.19 -8.51
CA SER A 97 -4.29 -16.79 -9.58
C SER A 97 -3.95 -18.25 -9.84
N SER A 98 -2.69 -18.66 -9.66
CA SER A 98 -2.20 -20.01 -9.95
C SER A 98 -2.40 -21.01 -8.81
N LYS A 99 -2.45 -20.54 -7.54
CA LYS A 99 -2.57 -21.43 -6.38
C LYS A 99 -4.02 -21.76 -6.06
N LYS A 100 -4.27 -23.06 -5.79
CA LYS A 100 -5.56 -23.51 -5.23
C LYS A 100 -5.77 -22.83 -3.88
N LYS A 101 -6.93 -22.19 -3.69
CA LYS A 101 -7.38 -21.62 -2.43
C LYS A 101 -7.46 -22.70 -1.36
N ARG A 102 -6.91 -22.45 -0.17
CA ARG A 102 -6.88 -23.38 0.95
C ARG A 102 -7.82 -22.93 2.06
N TYR A 103 -7.97 -23.74 3.07
CA TYR A 103 -8.80 -23.38 4.21
C TYR A 103 -8.20 -22.18 4.97
N PHE A 104 -6.86 -22.16 5.15
CA PHE A 104 -6.10 -21.06 5.72
C PHE A 104 -5.15 -20.48 4.67
N ASN A 105 -5.25 -19.16 4.43
CA ASN A 105 -4.46 -18.45 3.44
C ASN A 105 -3.74 -17.27 4.10
N HIS A 106 -2.46 -17.11 3.83
CA HIS A 106 -1.66 -15.98 4.26
C HIS A 106 -1.16 -15.22 3.04
N PHE A 107 -1.51 -13.96 2.98
CA PHE A 107 -1.21 -13.07 1.87
C PHE A 107 -0.16 -12.06 2.32
N ASP A 108 1.05 -12.19 1.78
CA ASP A 108 2.23 -11.41 2.17
C ASP A 108 2.83 -10.73 0.94
N GLY A 109 2.16 -9.69 0.43
CA GLY A 109 2.53 -8.95 -0.76
C GLY A 109 2.06 -7.49 -0.70
N TYR A 110 2.40 -6.71 -1.71
CA TYR A 110 1.97 -5.32 -1.83
C TYR A 110 0.62 -5.15 -2.55
N TRP A 111 0.23 -6.12 -3.37
CA TRP A 111 -1.07 -6.18 -4.05
C TRP A 111 -1.41 -4.94 -4.88
N GLN A 112 -0.38 -4.32 -5.47
CA GLN A 112 -0.49 -3.13 -6.31
C GLN A 112 -1.17 -3.49 -7.64
N ASN A 113 -2.50 -3.53 -7.61
CA ASN A 113 -3.34 -3.78 -8.79
C ASN A 113 -4.45 -2.74 -8.85
N VAL A 114 -4.50 -2.04 -9.96
CA VAL A 114 -5.47 -0.96 -10.21
C VAL A 114 -6.91 -1.46 -10.13
N ASP A 115 -7.18 -2.69 -10.55
CA ASP A 115 -8.53 -3.24 -10.53
C ASP A 115 -9.06 -3.42 -9.10
N PHE A 116 -8.19 -3.82 -8.15
CA PHE A 116 -8.60 -3.89 -6.75
C PHE A 116 -8.96 -2.52 -6.19
N ILE A 117 -8.21 -1.47 -6.56
CA ILE A 117 -8.47 -0.10 -6.12
C ILE A 117 -9.78 0.40 -6.73
N LYS A 118 -9.94 0.32 -8.06
CA LYS A 118 -11.14 0.78 -8.78
C LYS A 118 -12.40 0.08 -8.31
N ASN A 119 -12.36 -1.24 -8.14
CA ASN A 119 -13.52 -2.02 -7.71
C ASN A 119 -13.93 -1.78 -6.25
N HIS A 120 -13.10 -1.08 -5.47
CA HIS A 120 -13.33 -0.79 -4.05
C HIS A 120 -13.09 0.69 -3.71
N GLU A 121 -13.22 1.58 -4.71
CA GLU A 121 -12.92 3.01 -4.56
C GLU A 121 -13.76 3.67 -3.47
N ASP A 122 -15.08 3.48 -3.51
CA ASP A 122 -16.00 4.05 -2.51
C ASP A 122 -15.65 3.60 -1.08
N TYR A 123 -15.37 2.30 -0.92
CA TYR A 123 -14.94 1.74 0.37
C TYR A 123 -13.63 2.37 0.85
N LEU A 124 -12.66 2.58 -0.04
CA LEU A 124 -11.38 3.18 0.30
C LEU A 124 -11.55 4.66 0.69
N ILE A 125 -12.35 5.42 -0.07
CA ILE A 125 -12.64 6.83 0.22
C ILE A 125 -13.31 6.95 1.58
N GLU A 126 -14.36 6.18 1.84
CA GLU A 126 -15.06 6.18 3.13
C GLU A 126 -14.11 5.84 4.29
N SER A 127 -13.29 4.79 4.12
CA SER A 127 -12.32 4.38 5.14
C SER A 127 -11.27 5.47 5.42
N LEU A 128 -10.73 6.10 4.37
CA LEU A 128 -9.73 7.16 4.49
C LEU A 128 -10.30 8.43 5.11
N MET A 129 -11.56 8.77 4.84
CA MET A 129 -12.24 9.91 5.45
C MET A 129 -12.41 9.78 6.97
N ASN A 130 -12.32 8.57 7.51
CA ASN A 130 -12.31 8.34 8.96
C ASN A 130 -10.92 8.57 9.59
N VAL A 131 -9.85 8.68 8.79
CA VAL A 131 -8.49 8.95 9.28
C VAL A 131 -8.36 10.44 9.60
N LYS A 132 -8.23 10.78 10.89
CA LYS A 132 -8.22 12.17 11.37
C LYS A 132 -7.24 13.06 10.61
N VAL A 133 -5.99 12.61 10.41
CA VAL A 133 -4.97 13.39 9.69
C VAL A 133 -5.38 13.70 8.27
N ILE A 134 -6.01 12.75 7.58
CA ILE A 134 -6.51 12.97 6.21
C ILE A 134 -7.66 13.99 6.25
N LYS A 135 -8.63 13.80 7.14
CA LYS A 135 -9.78 14.69 7.26
C LYS A 135 -9.37 16.12 7.61
N ASP A 136 -8.38 16.30 8.48
CA ASP A 136 -7.90 17.62 8.88
C ASP A 136 -7.15 18.31 7.71
N ASN A 137 -6.39 17.56 6.91
CA ASN A 137 -5.63 18.08 5.76
C ASN A 137 -6.49 18.29 4.50
N MET A 138 -7.63 17.63 4.36
CA MET A 138 -8.56 17.87 3.23
C MET A 138 -9.20 19.27 3.23
N LYS A 139 -8.95 20.08 4.25
CA LYS A 139 -9.33 21.50 4.27
C LYS A 139 -8.49 22.34 3.30
N HIS A 140 -7.29 21.88 2.96
CA HIS A 140 -6.47 22.49 1.92
C HIS A 140 -6.98 22.08 0.53
N LYS A 141 -7.88 22.90 0.00
CA LYS A 141 -8.35 22.70 -1.37
C LYS A 141 -7.28 23.16 -2.33
N ILE A 142 -6.86 22.26 -3.21
CA ILE A 142 -6.08 22.61 -4.39
C ILE A 142 -6.93 23.62 -5.21
N GLN A 143 -6.33 24.74 -5.56
CA GLN A 143 -7.04 25.73 -6.37
C GLN A 143 -7.34 25.13 -7.75
N PRO A 144 -8.59 25.23 -8.25
CA PRO A 144 -8.92 24.75 -9.58
C PRO A 144 -7.98 25.36 -10.64
N GLY A 145 -7.50 24.53 -11.55
CA GLY A 145 -6.61 24.96 -12.65
C GLY A 145 -5.11 24.91 -12.31
N LYS A 146 -4.72 24.63 -11.06
CA LYS A 146 -3.30 24.42 -10.74
C LYS A 146 -2.86 22.98 -10.99
N THR A 147 -1.64 22.83 -11.46
CA THR A 147 -0.97 21.55 -11.61
C THR A 147 -0.26 21.20 -10.31
N LEU A 148 -0.33 19.92 -9.90
CA LEU A 148 0.43 19.43 -8.75
C LEU A 148 1.77 18.86 -9.21
N VAL A 149 2.85 19.31 -8.57
CA VAL A 149 4.19 18.75 -8.72
C VAL A 149 4.57 18.06 -7.41
N HIS A 150 4.70 16.74 -7.44
CA HIS A 150 5.12 15.97 -6.29
C HIS A 150 6.62 15.73 -6.35
N VAL A 151 7.34 16.25 -5.36
CA VAL A 151 8.78 16.06 -5.17
C VAL A 151 8.99 15.16 -3.96
N ARG A 152 9.42 13.92 -4.21
CA ARG A 152 9.70 12.95 -3.16
C ARG A 152 11.18 12.62 -3.15
N ARG A 153 11.82 12.84 -2.02
CA ARG A 153 13.27 12.67 -1.87
C ARG A 153 13.68 11.83 -0.66
N ASP A 154 13.12 12.11 0.49
CA ASP A 154 13.50 11.62 1.81
C ASP A 154 13.93 10.12 1.82
N ASP A 155 12.98 9.19 1.73
CA ASP A 155 13.26 7.75 1.72
C ASP A 155 13.86 7.27 0.39
N TYR A 156 13.68 8.04 -0.71
CA TYR A 156 14.19 7.70 -2.04
C TYR A 156 15.68 7.96 -2.18
N LEU A 157 16.24 8.97 -1.48
CA LEU A 157 17.68 9.22 -1.42
C LEU A 157 18.47 7.99 -0.93
N GLY A 158 17.91 7.28 0.06
CA GLY A 158 18.55 6.09 0.62
C GLY A 158 18.59 4.88 -0.30
N VAL A 159 17.78 4.86 -1.35
CA VAL A 159 17.67 3.75 -2.32
C VAL A 159 18.04 4.15 -3.74
N GLY A 160 18.39 5.43 -3.98
CA GLY A 160 18.79 5.94 -5.30
C GLY A 160 17.63 6.02 -6.30
N GLU A 161 16.41 6.19 -5.83
CA GLU A 161 15.19 6.25 -6.65
C GLU A 161 14.64 7.69 -6.79
N GLU A 162 15.37 8.68 -6.26
CA GLU A 162 14.98 10.07 -6.37
C GLU A 162 15.09 10.59 -7.81
N LEU A 163 14.13 11.40 -8.21
CA LEU A 163 14.17 12.07 -9.51
C LEU A 163 15.12 13.28 -9.44
N ASN A 164 15.98 13.42 -10.44
CA ASN A 164 16.88 14.55 -10.55
C ASN A 164 16.16 15.82 -10.99
N ILE A 165 16.78 16.98 -10.79
CA ILE A 165 16.18 18.27 -11.11
C ILE A 165 15.78 18.40 -12.59
N LYS A 166 16.54 17.82 -13.51
CA LYS A 166 16.27 17.86 -14.96
C LYS A 166 14.92 17.26 -15.33
N PHE A 167 14.48 16.23 -14.60
CA PHE A 167 13.15 15.64 -14.79
C PHE A 167 12.06 16.69 -14.53
N TYR A 168 12.16 17.41 -13.42
CA TYR A 168 11.18 18.45 -13.06
C TYR A 168 11.22 19.64 -14.02
N GLU A 169 12.41 20.06 -14.44
CA GLU A 169 12.59 21.12 -15.43
C GLU A 169 11.90 20.77 -16.75
N GLU A 170 12.08 19.55 -17.21
CA GLU A 170 11.51 19.09 -18.47
C GLU A 170 9.99 18.91 -18.36
N ALA A 171 9.50 18.34 -17.27
CA ALA A 171 8.08 18.18 -17.01
C ALA A 171 7.35 19.52 -16.95
N ILE A 172 7.87 20.49 -16.19
CA ILE A 172 7.28 21.83 -16.06
C ILE A 172 7.33 22.57 -17.42
N ARG A 173 8.44 22.47 -18.17
CA ARG A 173 8.55 23.01 -19.52
C ARG A 173 7.51 22.44 -20.46
N CYS A 174 7.28 21.13 -20.38
CA CYS A 174 6.28 20.43 -21.17
C CYS A 174 4.85 20.90 -20.84
N CYS A 175 4.54 21.03 -19.54
CA CYS A 175 3.25 21.53 -19.08
C CYS A 175 3.01 22.99 -19.52
N LYS A 176 4.00 23.87 -19.37
CA LYS A 176 3.92 25.29 -19.84
C LYS A 176 3.59 25.41 -21.33
N LYS A 177 4.04 24.47 -22.16
CA LYS A 177 3.71 24.49 -23.60
C LYS A 177 2.30 24.02 -23.93
N ARG A 178 1.69 23.22 -23.05
CA ARG A 178 0.40 22.54 -23.32
C ARG A 178 -0.77 23.15 -22.56
N ILE A 179 -0.51 23.78 -21.43
CA ILE A 179 -1.54 24.30 -20.53
C ILE A 179 -1.49 25.83 -20.58
N LYS A 180 -2.59 26.42 -21.03
CA LYS A 180 -2.76 27.90 -21.01
C LYS A 180 -2.81 28.36 -19.55
N ASP A 181 -2.14 29.47 -19.25
CA ASP A 181 -2.09 30.05 -17.89
C ASP A 181 -1.58 29.06 -16.82
N PHE A 182 -0.57 28.26 -17.21
CA PHE A 182 0.02 27.24 -16.37
C PHE A 182 0.53 27.81 -15.05
N SER A 183 0.01 27.28 -13.96
CA SER A 183 0.51 27.50 -12.61
C SER A 183 0.57 26.17 -11.86
N PHE A 184 1.39 26.08 -10.81
CA PHE A 184 1.57 24.83 -10.09
C PHE A 184 1.81 25.02 -8.61
N GLU A 185 1.51 23.99 -7.85
CA GLU A 185 1.80 23.83 -6.42
C GLU A 185 2.75 22.65 -6.24
N VAL A 186 3.70 22.79 -5.31
CA VAL A 186 4.67 21.71 -5.01
C VAL A 186 4.30 21.05 -3.69
N PHE A 187 4.21 19.73 -3.72
CA PHE A 187 4.11 18.87 -2.55
C PHE A 187 5.43 18.15 -2.37
N THR A 188 6.05 18.28 -1.21
CA THR A 188 7.37 17.70 -0.97
C THR A 188 7.54 17.23 0.47
N ASP A 189 8.39 16.23 0.65
CA ASP A 189 8.94 15.79 1.93
C ASP A 189 10.34 16.39 2.21
N ASP A 190 10.88 17.21 1.27
CA ASP A 190 12.18 17.89 1.37
C ASP A 190 12.04 19.37 0.96
N ILE A 191 11.46 20.18 1.86
CA ILE A 191 11.23 21.61 1.64
C ILE A 191 12.55 22.36 1.40
N ALA A 192 13.61 21.97 2.12
CA ALA A 192 14.91 22.65 2.01
C ALA A 192 15.46 22.54 0.58
N TRP A 193 15.50 21.32 0.04
CA TRP A 193 15.95 21.08 -1.32
C TRP A 193 15.10 21.80 -2.36
N VAL A 194 13.76 21.75 -2.22
CA VAL A 194 12.85 22.46 -3.16
C VAL A 194 13.11 23.96 -3.17
N SER A 195 13.34 24.56 -2.00
CA SER A 195 13.60 26.01 -1.87
C SER A 195 14.91 26.45 -2.53
N GLU A 196 15.87 25.56 -2.65
CA GLU A 196 17.15 25.82 -3.32
C GLU A 196 17.04 25.75 -4.86
N GLN A 197 15.97 25.12 -5.39
CA GLN A 197 15.82 24.93 -6.83
C GLN A 197 15.03 26.10 -7.46
N GLY A 198 15.69 26.94 -8.22
CA GLY A 198 15.10 28.13 -8.84
C GLY A 198 13.85 27.87 -9.71
N ILE A 199 13.70 26.65 -10.23
CA ILE A 199 12.53 26.26 -11.03
C ILE A 199 11.22 26.27 -10.23
N PHE A 200 11.28 26.11 -8.91
CA PHE A 200 10.12 26.11 -8.03
C PHE A 200 9.78 27.47 -7.42
N ASN A 201 10.58 28.52 -7.69
CA ASN A 201 10.36 29.86 -7.11
C ASN A 201 9.00 30.50 -7.47
N GLN A 202 8.33 30.01 -8.52
CA GLN A 202 7.00 30.47 -8.94
C GLN A 202 5.86 29.57 -8.39
N ALA A 203 6.20 28.58 -7.60
CA ALA A 203 5.23 27.66 -7.01
C ALA A 203 4.72 28.17 -5.66
N THR A 204 3.50 27.78 -5.29
CA THR A 204 3.07 27.73 -3.89
C THR A 204 3.56 26.41 -3.31
N VAL A 205 4.33 26.45 -2.23
CA VAL A 205 4.85 25.25 -1.53
C VAL A 205 3.99 24.93 -0.34
#